data_e510ad26a9c3d3e02ee2b8bfc1293072
#
_entry.id   e510ad26a9c3d3e02ee2b8bfc1293072
#
_cell.length_a   1.000
_cell.length_b   1.000
_cell.length_c   1.000
_cell.angle_alpha   90.00
_cell.angle_beta   90.00
_cell.angle_gamma   90.00
#
_symmetry.space_group_name_H-M   'P 1'
#
loop_
_entity.id
_entity.type
_entity.pdbx_description
1 polymer ?
#
loop_
_entity_poly.entity_id
_entity_poly.type
_entity_poly.pdbx_seq_one_letter_code
_entity_poly.pdbx_strand_id
1 'polypeptide(L)' 'MQSRELIKELERDGWTLHSVTGSHHHFKHPTKPGKVTLPHPVKDMHPKTVKSVRKAAGLI' A
#
# COMPACT_ATOMS: atom_id res chain seq x y z
N MET A 1 5.26 9.75 7.28
CA MET A 1 5.20 9.38 5.85
C MET A 1 3.79 9.58 5.32
N GLN A 2 3.67 10.15 4.14
CA GLN A 2 2.36 10.32 3.50
C GLN A 2 1.98 9.03 2.76
N SER A 3 0.68 8.75 2.71
CA SER A 3 0.19 7.56 2.00
C SER A 3 0.60 7.55 0.53
N ARG A 4 0.65 8.72 -0.13
CA ARG A 4 1.08 8.78 -1.55
C ARG A 4 2.53 8.33 -1.74
N GLU A 5 3.39 8.56 -0.74
CA GLU A 5 4.78 8.10 -0.79
C GLU A 5 4.85 6.59 -0.69
N LEU A 6 4.05 6.02 0.19
CA LEU A 6 3.97 4.56 0.34
C LEU A 6 3.39 3.92 -0.91
N ILE A 7 2.38 4.53 -1.52
CA ILE A 7 1.81 4.07 -2.79
C ILE A 7 2.88 4.04 -3.88
N LYS A 8 3.73 5.07 -3.96
CA LYS A 8 4.82 5.08 -4.93
C LYS A 8 5.79 3.94 -4.70
N GLU A 9 6.09 3.60 -3.44
CA GLU A 9 6.93 2.43 -3.13
C GLU A 9 6.28 1.15 -3.64
N LEU A 10 4.98 1.00 -3.42
CA LEU A 10 4.25 -0.18 -3.90
C LEU A 10 4.29 -0.25 -5.43
N GLU A 11 4.03 0.85 -6.10
CA GLU A 11 4.03 0.90 -7.56
C GLU A 11 5.39 0.55 -8.16
N ARG A 12 6.47 1.00 -7.53
CA ARG A 12 7.82 0.65 -7.97
C ARG A 12 8.09 -0.84 -7.88
N ASP A 13 7.46 -1.52 -6.93
CA ASP A 13 7.60 -2.97 -6.75
C ASP A 13 6.64 -3.76 -7.66
N GLY A 14 5.76 -3.07 -8.39
CA GLY A 14 4.83 -3.72 -9.31
C GLY A 14 3.40 -3.81 -8.83
N TRP A 15 3.10 -3.29 -7.63
CA TRP A 15 1.72 -3.24 -7.13
C TRP A 15 0.90 -2.24 -7.92
N THR A 16 -0.32 -2.61 -8.28
CA THR A 16 -1.24 -1.74 -9.03
C THR A 16 -2.55 -1.60 -8.27
N LEU A 17 -3.16 -0.43 -8.40
CA LEU A 17 -4.45 -0.17 -7.77
C LEU A 17 -5.51 -1.07 -8.41
N HIS A 18 -6.17 -1.87 -7.58
CA HIS A 18 -7.21 -2.80 -8.01
C HIS A 18 -8.61 -2.24 -7.76
N SER A 19 -8.83 -1.68 -6.58
CA SER A 19 -10.14 -1.13 -6.21
C SER A 19 -10.01 -0.14 -5.07
N VAL A 20 -11.07 0.64 -4.85
CA VAL A 20 -11.14 1.60 -3.76
C VAL A 20 -12.47 1.41 -3.04
N THR A 21 -12.41 1.28 -1.72
CA THR A 21 -13.59 1.20 -0.87
C THR A 21 -13.50 2.31 0.17
N GLY A 22 -14.28 3.39 -0.01
CA GLY A 22 -14.14 4.58 0.83
C GLY A 22 -12.75 5.16 0.70
N SER A 23 -12.02 5.25 1.81
CA SER A 23 -10.64 5.71 1.81
C SER A 23 -9.62 4.56 1.71
N HIS A 24 -10.08 3.31 1.64
CA HIS A 24 -9.19 2.15 1.55
C HIS A 24 -8.87 1.84 0.10
N HIS A 25 -7.59 1.94 -0.24
CA HIS A 25 -7.07 1.62 -1.57
C HIS A 25 -6.47 0.23 -1.56
N HIS A 26 -6.93 -0.64 -2.46
CA HIS A 26 -6.54 -2.04 -2.53
C HIS A 26 -5.64 -2.25 -3.74
N PHE A 27 -4.46 -2.83 -3.48
CA PHE A 27 -3.45 -3.07 -4.52
C PHE A 27 -3.23 -4.55 -4.72
N LYS A 28 -2.95 -4.93 -5.96
CA LYS A 28 -2.58 -6.30 -6.34
C LYS A 28 -1.27 -6.29 -7.11
N HIS A 29 -0.59 -7.44 -7.07
CA HIS A 29 0.69 -7.63 -7.75
C HIS A 29 0.58 -8.79 -8.74
N PRO A 30 1.22 -8.70 -9.92
CA PRO A 30 1.13 -9.76 -10.93
C PRO A 30 1.76 -11.08 -10.50
N THR A 31 2.77 -11.06 -9.62
CA THR A 31 3.47 -12.27 -9.20
C THR A 31 3.44 -12.53 -7.70
N LYS A 32 3.22 -11.51 -6.88
CA LYS A 32 3.12 -11.69 -5.43
C LYS A 32 1.68 -11.99 -5.04
N PRO A 33 1.45 -12.98 -4.15
CA PRO A 33 0.09 -13.33 -3.74
C PRO A 33 -0.53 -12.30 -2.81
N GLY A 34 -1.84 -12.34 -2.68
CA GLY A 34 -2.55 -11.52 -1.73
C GLY A 34 -2.85 -10.13 -2.24
N LYS A 35 -3.29 -9.31 -1.30
CA LYS A 35 -3.74 -7.96 -1.56
C LYS A 35 -3.19 -7.04 -0.48
N VAL A 36 -2.75 -5.86 -0.85
CA VAL A 36 -2.29 -4.85 0.09
C VAL A 36 -3.32 -3.73 0.14
N THR A 37 -3.70 -3.34 1.34
CA THR A 37 -4.69 -2.27 1.55
C THR A 37 -4.09 -1.20 2.46
N LEU A 38 -4.28 0.06 2.07
CA LEU A 38 -3.90 1.18 2.92
C LEU A 38 -4.90 2.32 2.80
N PRO A 39 -5.04 3.14 3.85
CA PRO A 39 -5.88 4.33 3.77
C PRO A 39 -5.21 5.39 2.91
N HIS A 40 -5.98 6.07 2.08
CA HIS A 40 -5.50 7.16 1.23
C HIS A 40 -6.64 8.13 0.92
N PRO A 41 -6.46 9.43 1.00
CA PRO A 41 -5.21 10.12 1.35
C PRO A 41 -4.99 10.22 2.87
N VAL A 42 -3.76 9.99 3.31
CA VAL A 42 -3.36 10.20 4.69
C VAL A 42 -2.05 10.99 4.67
N LYS A 43 -2.04 12.13 5.33
CA LYS A 43 -0.88 13.01 5.33
C LYS A 43 0.24 12.48 6.23
N ASP A 44 -0.13 11.86 7.35
CA ASP A 44 0.82 11.42 8.35
C ASP A 44 0.46 10.01 8.84
N MET A 45 0.96 9.01 8.13
CA MET A 45 0.69 7.61 8.46
C MET A 45 1.47 7.18 9.68
N HIS A 46 0.80 6.44 10.56
CA HIS A 46 1.46 5.88 11.73
C HIS A 46 2.56 4.90 11.30
N PRO A 47 3.74 4.93 11.98
CA PRO A 47 4.86 4.04 11.63
C PRO A 47 4.49 2.55 11.63
N LYS A 48 3.64 2.12 12.54
CA LYS A 48 3.18 0.72 12.60
C LYS A 48 2.37 0.35 11.35
N THR A 49 1.54 1.26 10.87
CA THR A 49 0.74 1.04 9.66
C THR A 49 1.66 0.93 8.44
N VAL A 50 2.64 1.82 8.33
CA VAL A 50 3.63 1.80 7.25
C VAL A 50 4.38 0.47 7.23
N LYS A 51 4.86 0.03 8.38
CA LYS A 51 5.58 -1.24 8.52
C LYS A 51 4.69 -2.43 8.14
N SER A 52 3.44 -2.42 8.60
CA SER A 52 2.48 -3.47 8.29
C SER A 52 2.23 -3.58 6.78
N VAL A 53 2.06 -2.44 6.11
CA VAL A 53 1.85 -2.40 4.65
C VAL A 53 3.09 -2.91 3.92
N ARG A 54 4.27 -2.43 4.31
CA ARG A 54 5.53 -2.88 3.70
C ARG A 54 5.75 -4.37 3.88
N LYS A 55 5.42 -4.90 5.05
CA LYS A 55 5.55 -6.33 5.32
C LYS A 55 4.58 -7.13 4.45
N ALA A 56 3.33 -6.70 4.37
CA ALA A 56 2.33 -7.35 3.53
C ALA A 56 2.72 -7.32 2.05
N ALA A 57 3.40 -6.27 1.62
CA ALA A 57 3.83 -6.10 0.23
C ALA A 57 5.16 -6.80 -0.08
N GLY A 58 5.80 -7.40 0.92
CA GLY A 58 7.09 -8.07 0.72
C GLY A 58 8.25 -7.09 0.54
N LEU A 59 8.13 -5.87 1.06
CA LEU A 59 9.18 -4.86 0.96
C LEU A 59 10.16 -4.91 2.14
N ILE A 60 9.80 -5.64 3.18
CA ILE A 60 10.66 -5.87 4.35
C ILE A 60 10.53 -7.30 4.84
#